data_24b090d11ab3ab343bf77396a0542da5
#
_entry.id   24b090d11ab3ab343bf77396a0542da5
#
_cell.length_a   1.000
_cell.length_b   1.000
_cell.length_c   1.000
_cell.angle_alpha   90.00
_cell.angle_beta   90.00
_cell.angle_gamma   90.00
#
_symmetry.space_group_name_H-M   'P 1'
#
loop_
_entity.id
_entity.type
_entity.pdbx_description
1 polymer ?
#
loop_
_entity_poly.entity_id
_entity_poly.type
_entity_poly.pdbx_seq_one_letter_code
_entity_poly.pdbx_strand_id
1 'polypeptide(L)'
;MVCQSEAAEWSLLPSIGVKGVYNSNLILTPLPHDATYGYWVSPMAELAGKTERLEVTGRVGADFVSYYGGEQNNFTNIHLPLTVRYKTEKDLLGFTGGFIRDNTLMSELLTTGVVLRFTQRNQWTANPSWTRSITEKLSFQSSFQLNDTTYENGLTLGLVDYQLFGGSGGLRYQLTEQDQIQLSGSYVNFHTTNAPSPFRASFPGVNLSLTHAFTETLTGTAYGGPRFVNSTTQTISDDIKTQSIVWLFGASLAKKLESTSIQVNMDRDIMPSGFGLLIQRDRAGLTVSHDLTETLAASFNGSGYLVSGVTNRALGSIFPEQRYFYLTPKVAWKFLEWWKLELSYTYGWRDADSFSDPAMSNATMFMLTYYPQKLALSN
;
A
#
# COMPACT_ATOMS: atom_id res chain seq x y z
N MET A 1 -21.47 41.32 -9.20
CA MET A 1 -20.69 40.09 -9.09
C MET A 1 -21.60 38.95 -9.54
N VAL A 2 -21.42 38.49 -10.76
CA VAL A 2 -22.14 37.31 -11.27
C VAL A 2 -21.37 36.13 -10.73
N CYS A 3 -21.93 35.38 -9.76
CA CYS A 3 -21.45 34.06 -9.40
C CYS A 3 -21.63 33.19 -10.66
N GLN A 4 -20.56 32.96 -11.41
CA GLN A 4 -20.54 31.87 -12.37
C GLN A 4 -20.69 30.59 -11.55
N SER A 5 -21.83 29.92 -11.69
CA SER A 5 -22.04 28.58 -11.21
C SER A 5 -21.06 27.70 -12.00
N GLU A 6 -19.93 27.33 -11.38
CA GLU A 6 -19.05 26.30 -11.95
C GLU A 6 -19.87 25.02 -12.06
N ALA A 7 -20.04 24.51 -13.28
CA ALA A 7 -20.72 23.24 -13.50
C ALA A 7 -19.97 22.13 -12.74
N ALA A 8 -20.61 21.58 -11.75
CA ALA A 8 -20.07 20.51 -10.93
C ALA A 8 -20.64 19.16 -11.40
N GLU A 9 -19.78 18.24 -11.79
CA GLU A 9 -20.16 16.87 -12.11
C GLU A 9 -19.91 15.96 -10.91
N TRP A 10 -20.98 15.44 -10.33
CA TRP A 10 -20.90 14.47 -9.27
C TRP A 10 -21.43 13.12 -9.74
N SER A 11 -20.78 12.05 -9.37
CA SER A 11 -21.22 10.70 -9.68
C SER A 11 -21.02 9.75 -8.52
N LEU A 12 -21.96 8.83 -8.37
CA LEU A 12 -21.88 7.71 -7.44
C LEU A 12 -22.04 6.42 -8.24
N LEU A 13 -21.06 5.54 -8.12
CA LEU A 13 -21.04 4.23 -8.76
C LEU A 13 -21.12 3.14 -7.70
N PRO A 14 -22.33 2.62 -7.40
CA PRO A 14 -22.47 1.48 -6.51
C PRO A 14 -22.00 0.19 -7.17
N SER A 15 -21.61 -0.78 -6.37
CA SER A 15 -21.32 -2.14 -6.82
C SER A 15 -21.50 -3.14 -5.68
N ILE A 16 -21.72 -4.39 -6.02
CA ILE A 16 -21.70 -5.50 -5.09
C ILE A 16 -20.93 -6.67 -5.69
N GLY A 17 -19.91 -7.14 -4.98
CA GLY A 17 -19.12 -8.29 -5.37
C GLY A 17 -19.39 -9.50 -4.49
N VAL A 18 -19.39 -10.69 -5.09
CA VAL A 18 -19.36 -11.96 -4.35
C VAL A 18 -18.12 -12.70 -4.77
N LYS A 19 -17.33 -13.16 -3.79
CA LYS A 19 -16.05 -13.80 -4.03
C LYS A 19 -15.99 -15.14 -3.30
N GLY A 20 -15.54 -16.18 -4.02
CA GLY A 20 -15.14 -17.46 -3.48
C GLY A 20 -13.63 -17.61 -3.49
N VAL A 21 -13.05 -18.16 -2.44
CA VAL A 21 -11.61 -18.34 -2.27
C VAL A 21 -11.33 -19.76 -1.79
N TYR A 22 -10.34 -20.37 -2.40
CA TYR A 22 -9.65 -21.56 -1.90
C TYR A 22 -8.18 -21.18 -1.65
N ASN A 23 -7.63 -21.60 -0.53
CA ASN A 23 -6.22 -21.40 -0.21
C ASN A 23 -5.68 -22.63 0.53
N SER A 24 -4.65 -23.26 -0.02
CA SER A 24 -4.04 -24.46 0.56
C SER A 24 -3.27 -24.17 1.84
N ASN A 25 -2.83 -22.92 2.07
CA ASN A 25 -2.05 -22.49 3.24
C ASN A 25 -2.23 -20.98 3.43
N LEU A 26 -3.31 -20.59 4.13
CA LEU A 26 -3.75 -19.20 4.20
C LEU A 26 -2.74 -18.28 4.91
N ILE A 27 -2.09 -18.76 5.96
CA ILE A 27 -1.13 -18.00 6.77
C ILE A 27 0.32 -18.20 6.35
N LEU A 28 0.54 -18.99 5.30
CA LEU A 28 1.85 -19.26 4.70
C LEU A 28 2.89 -19.72 5.73
N THR A 29 2.55 -20.78 6.44
CA THR A 29 3.41 -21.46 7.44
C THR A 29 3.93 -22.78 6.92
N PRO A 30 5.05 -23.33 7.49
CA PRO A 30 5.47 -24.71 7.22
C PRO A 30 4.38 -25.74 7.62
N LEU A 31 4.48 -26.94 7.08
CA LEU A 31 3.59 -28.05 7.42
C LEU A 31 3.67 -28.41 8.93
N PRO A 32 2.58 -28.92 9.54
CA PRO A 32 1.28 -29.25 8.93
C PRO A 32 0.31 -28.04 8.88
N HIS A 33 -0.50 -27.98 7.83
CA HIS A 33 -1.59 -27.00 7.69
C HIS A 33 -2.74 -27.59 6.85
N ASP A 34 -3.95 -27.12 7.09
CA ASP A 34 -5.15 -27.52 6.35
C ASP A 34 -5.59 -26.44 5.39
N ALA A 35 -6.21 -26.87 4.28
CA ALA A 35 -6.75 -25.94 3.30
C ALA A 35 -7.94 -25.12 3.87
N THR A 36 -7.98 -23.86 3.53
CA THR A 36 -9.03 -22.92 3.92
C THR A 36 -9.86 -22.53 2.72
N TYR A 37 -11.17 -22.50 2.93
CA TYR A 37 -12.16 -22.01 1.98
C TYR A 37 -12.77 -20.73 2.52
N GLY A 38 -13.22 -19.85 1.65
CA GLY A 38 -13.85 -18.61 2.08
C GLY A 38 -14.85 -18.07 1.07
N TYR A 39 -15.78 -17.31 1.56
CA TYR A 39 -16.63 -16.46 0.74
C TYR A 39 -16.67 -15.04 1.29
N TRP A 40 -16.82 -14.08 0.38
CA TRP A 40 -16.88 -12.67 0.72
C TRP A 40 -18.05 -12.04 0.00
N VAL A 41 -18.71 -11.11 0.68
CA VAL A 41 -19.71 -10.22 0.08
C VAL A 41 -19.21 -8.80 0.26
N SER A 42 -19.07 -8.08 -0.84
CA SER A 42 -18.38 -6.80 -0.89
C SER A 42 -19.27 -5.70 -1.51
N PRO A 43 -20.22 -5.13 -0.75
CA PRO A 43 -20.90 -3.91 -1.18
C PRO A 43 -19.93 -2.72 -1.17
N MET A 44 -20.00 -1.89 -2.21
CA MET A 44 -19.13 -0.74 -2.39
C MET A 44 -19.83 0.39 -3.14
N ALA A 45 -19.47 1.62 -2.87
CA ALA A 45 -19.87 2.77 -3.65
C ALA A 45 -18.67 3.70 -3.86
N GLU A 46 -18.40 4.08 -5.11
CA GLU A 46 -17.38 5.04 -5.48
C GLU A 46 -18.01 6.40 -5.73
N LEU A 47 -17.47 7.44 -5.10
CA LEU A 47 -17.84 8.83 -5.26
C LEU A 47 -16.79 9.52 -6.12
N ALA A 48 -17.20 10.24 -7.17
CA ALA A 48 -16.34 11.13 -7.91
C ALA A 48 -17.05 12.47 -8.10
N GLY A 49 -16.34 13.56 -7.81
CA GLY A 49 -16.80 14.93 -8.03
C GLY A 49 -15.71 15.74 -8.72
N LYS A 50 -16.08 16.52 -9.72
CA LYS A 50 -15.14 17.33 -10.49
C LYS A 50 -15.73 18.69 -10.83
N THR A 51 -14.94 19.74 -10.55
CA THR A 51 -15.12 21.11 -11.08
C THR A 51 -13.85 21.52 -11.82
N GLU A 52 -13.77 22.74 -12.32
CA GLU A 52 -12.55 23.25 -12.95
C GLU A 52 -11.32 23.20 -12.04
N ARG A 53 -11.52 23.39 -10.72
CA ARG A 53 -10.43 23.51 -9.74
C ARG A 53 -10.39 22.39 -8.71
N LEU A 54 -11.53 21.77 -8.43
CA LEU A 54 -11.66 20.77 -7.39
C LEU A 54 -11.95 19.40 -7.99
N GLU A 55 -11.16 18.40 -7.61
CA GLU A 55 -11.39 17.00 -7.88
C GLU A 55 -11.49 16.25 -6.55
N VAL A 56 -12.59 15.52 -6.36
CA VAL A 56 -12.83 14.69 -5.17
C VAL A 56 -13.10 13.26 -5.63
N THR A 57 -12.37 12.31 -5.09
CA THR A 57 -12.67 10.89 -5.28
C THR A 57 -12.68 10.20 -3.93
N GLY A 58 -13.64 9.34 -3.72
CA GLY A 58 -13.76 8.59 -2.48
C GLY A 58 -14.43 7.24 -2.73
N ARG A 59 -14.30 6.35 -1.76
CA ARG A 59 -14.97 5.06 -1.77
C ARG A 59 -15.45 4.71 -0.38
N VAL A 60 -16.63 4.15 -0.30
CA VAL A 60 -17.17 3.51 0.91
C VAL A 60 -17.38 2.04 0.56
N GLY A 61 -16.70 1.17 1.26
CA GLY A 61 -16.83 -0.28 1.01
C GLY A 61 -16.69 -1.08 2.29
N ALA A 62 -17.36 -2.22 2.31
CA ALA A 62 -17.23 -3.22 3.36
C ALA A 62 -17.08 -4.60 2.72
N ASP A 63 -16.24 -5.46 3.32
CA ASP A 63 -16.13 -6.87 2.96
C ASP A 63 -16.60 -7.70 4.16
N PHE A 64 -17.67 -8.44 3.99
CA PHE A 64 -18.11 -9.45 4.94
C PHE A 64 -17.46 -10.78 4.57
N VAL A 65 -16.56 -11.24 5.39
CA VAL A 65 -15.68 -12.38 5.11
C VAL A 65 -15.98 -13.52 6.06
N SER A 66 -16.10 -14.72 5.51
CA SER A 66 -16.20 -15.97 6.28
C SER A 66 -15.20 -16.97 5.74
N TYR A 67 -14.36 -17.49 6.62
CA TYR A 67 -13.44 -18.58 6.34
C TYR A 67 -13.85 -19.84 7.12
N TYR A 68 -13.63 -21.01 6.50
CA TYR A 68 -13.90 -22.32 7.06
C TYR A 68 -12.89 -23.35 6.53
N GLY A 69 -12.80 -24.48 7.20
CA GLY A 69 -11.77 -25.50 6.94
C GLY A 69 -10.60 -25.35 7.90
N GLY A 70 -9.36 -25.21 7.42
CA GLY A 70 -8.16 -25.09 8.24
C GLY A 70 -8.20 -23.87 9.15
N GLU A 71 -8.56 -22.70 8.61
CA GLU A 71 -8.75 -21.47 9.40
C GLU A 71 -10.23 -21.11 9.41
N GLN A 72 -10.80 -21.04 10.62
CA GLN A 72 -12.22 -20.65 10.79
C GLN A 72 -12.28 -19.26 11.41
N ASN A 73 -12.71 -18.27 10.60
CA ASN A 73 -12.79 -16.90 11.07
C ASN A 73 -13.82 -16.08 10.29
N ASN A 74 -14.55 -15.24 11.02
CA ASN A 74 -15.50 -14.29 10.43
C ASN A 74 -15.07 -12.88 10.81
N PHE A 75 -14.97 -12.00 9.85
CA PHE A 75 -14.62 -10.61 10.09
C PHE A 75 -15.22 -9.68 9.05
N THR A 76 -15.24 -8.40 9.38
CA THR A 76 -15.70 -7.34 8.49
C THR A 76 -14.57 -6.36 8.25
N ASN A 77 -14.15 -6.22 6.99
CA ASN A 77 -13.24 -5.15 6.59
C ASN A 77 -14.06 -3.92 6.16
N ILE A 78 -13.51 -2.72 6.41
CA ILE A 78 -14.12 -1.45 6.00
C ILE A 78 -13.02 -0.63 5.32
N HIS A 79 -13.37 0.00 4.19
CA HIS A 79 -12.46 0.81 3.39
C HIS A 79 -13.13 2.14 3.07
N LEU A 80 -12.57 3.23 3.60
CA LEU A 80 -13.05 4.61 3.41
C LEU A 80 -11.93 5.52 2.90
N PRO A 81 -11.31 5.27 1.73
CA PRO A 81 -10.33 6.17 1.15
C PRO A 81 -10.97 7.43 0.60
N LEU A 82 -10.28 8.55 0.74
CA LEU A 82 -10.65 9.86 0.22
C LEU A 82 -9.42 10.52 -0.42
N THR A 83 -9.61 11.07 -1.61
CA THR A 83 -8.62 11.92 -2.27
C THR A 83 -9.29 13.21 -2.69
N VAL A 84 -8.66 14.34 -2.37
CA VAL A 84 -9.09 15.68 -2.75
C VAL A 84 -7.92 16.39 -3.41
N ARG A 85 -8.16 17.02 -4.55
CA ARG A 85 -7.20 17.87 -5.26
C ARG A 85 -7.82 19.21 -5.57
N TYR A 86 -7.14 20.26 -5.19
CA TYR A 86 -7.56 21.63 -5.52
C TYR A 86 -6.42 22.33 -6.28
N LYS A 87 -6.71 22.77 -7.48
CA LYS A 87 -5.75 23.37 -8.39
C LYS A 87 -6.04 24.85 -8.59
N THR A 88 -5.01 25.67 -8.43
CA THR A 88 -4.99 27.07 -8.87
C THR A 88 -4.01 27.24 -10.05
N GLU A 89 -3.76 28.45 -10.48
CA GLU A 89 -2.77 28.71 -11.54
C GLU A 89 -1.35 28.23 -11.18
N LYS A 90 -0.96 28.36 -9.92
CA LYS A 90 0.41 28.06 -9.45
C LYS A 90 0.48 27.00 -8.38
N ASP A 91 -0.62 26.70 -7.70
CA ASP A 91 -0.64 25.80 -6.56
C ASP A 91 -1.52 24.58 -6.85
N LEU A 92 -1.05 23.43 -6.43
CA LEU A 92 -1.81 22.18 -6.34
C LEU A 92 -1.82 21.74 -4.88
N LEU A 93 -2.98 21.80 -4.24
CA LEU A 93 -3.22 21.26 -2.91
C LEU A 93 -3.81 19.87 -3.06
N GLY A 94 -3.26 18.92 -2.36
CA GLY A 94 -3.71 17.54 -2.33
C GLY A 94 -3.98 17.07 -0.90
N PHE A 95 -4.95 16.20 -0.77
CA PHE A 95 -5.18 15.42 0.44
C PHE A 95 -5.51 13.99 0.03
N THR A 96 -4.80 13.04 0.60
CA THR A 96 -5.13 11.62 0.49
C THR A 96 -5.17 11.04 1.89
N GLY A 97 -6.21 10.31 2.21
CA GLY A 97 -6.33 9.72 3.52
C GLY A 97 -7.57 8.86 3.63
N GLY A 98 -7.87 8.42 4.84
CA GLY A 98 -9.06 7.62 5.10
C GLY A 98 -8.92 6.70 6.29
N PHE A 99 -9.89 5.82 6.40
CA PHE A 99 -9.96 4.79 7.40
C PHE A 99 -9.99 3.40 6.74
N ILE A 100 -9.19 2.50 7.28
CA ILE A 100 -9.17 1.08 6.89
C ILE A 100 -9.34 0.25 8.16
N ARG A 101 -10.33 -0.63 8.15
CA ARG A 101 -10.42 -1.74 9.10
C ARG A 101 -10.21 -3.02 8.30
N ASP A 102 -9.14 -3.71 8.58
CA ASP A 102 -8.78 -4.97 7.93
C ASP A 102 -8.31 -6.00 8.98
N ASN A 103 -7.69 -7.06 8.54
CA ASN A 103 -7.12 -8.07 9.43
C ASN A 103 -5.62 -8.23 9.17
N THR A 104 -4.92 -8.82 10.15
CA THR A 104 -3.48 -9.04 10.09
C THR A 104 -3.03 -9.90 8.92
N LEU A 105 -3.88 -10.77 8.38
CA LEU A 105 -3.58 -11.53 7.16
C LEU A 105 -3.39 -10.60 5.96
N MET A 106 -4.24 -9.57 5.83
CA MET A 106 -4.15 -8.63 4.72
C MET A 106 -3.08 -7.57 4.94
N SER A 107 -2.82 -7.19 6.20
CA SER A 107 -1.89 -6.12 6.53
C SER A 107 -0.48 -6.62 6.85
N GLU A 108 -0.35 -7.55 7.79
CA GLU A 108 0.96 -7.98 8.26
C GLU A 108 1.58 -9.05 7.36
N LEU A 109 0.82 -10.06 6.90
CA LEU A 109 1.37 -11.10 6.03
C LEU A 109 1.92 -10.52 4.73
N LEU A 110 1.20 -9.57 4.12
CA LEU A 110 1.62 -8.95 2.87
C LEU A 110 2.73 -7.89 3.04
N THR A 111 2.94 -7.37 4.23
CA THR A 111 3.93 -6.31 4.49
C THR A 111 5.17 -6.80 5.22
N THR A 112 4.99 -7.66 6.23
CA THR A 112 6.08 -8.17 7.07
C THR A 112 6.39 -9.63 6.81
N GLY A 113 5.50 -10.34 6.10
CA GLY A 113 5.58 -11.78 5.91
C GLY A 113 5.20 -12.59 7.16
N VAL A 114 4.79 -11.98 8.27
CA VAL A 114 4.49 -12.68 9.53
C VAL A 114 3.05 -12.45 9.94
N VAL A 115 2.30 -13.56 10.11
CA VAL A 115 1.05 -13.57 10.85
C VAL A 115 1.09 -14.73 11.83
N LEU A 116 0.98 -14.43 13.11
CA LEU A 116 0.90 -15.44 14.16
C LEU A 116 -0.55 -15.86 14.43
N ARG A 117 -1.46 -14.91 14.37
CA ARG A 117 -2.91 -15.12 14.57
C ARG A 117 -3.69 -14.01 13.86
N PHE A 118 -4.95 -14.34 13.55
CA PHE A 118 -5.88 -13.35 13.00
C PHE A 118 -6.35 -12.38 14.08
N THR A 119 -6.21 -11.08 13.81
CA THR A 119 -6.88 -10.04 14.55
C THR A 119 -7.25 -8.90 13.62
N GLN A 120 -8.20 -8.07 14.03
CA GLN A 120 -8.58 -6.88 13.26
C GLN A 120 -7.61 -5.73 13.57
N ARG A 121 -7.29 -4.98 12.51
CA ARG A 121 -6.50 -3.77 12.56
C ARG A 121 -7.36 -2.59 12.12
N ASN A 122 -7.29 -1.50 12.85
CA ASN A 122 -7.86 -0.22 12.44
C ASN A 122 -6.70 0.73 12.11
N GLN A 123 -6.79 1.40 10.97
CA GLN A 123 -5.77 2.33 10.53
C GLN A 123 -6.40 3.62 10.01
N TRP A 124 -5.95 4.75 10.55
CA TRP A 124 -6.24 6.08 10.06
C TRP A 124 -5.03 6.64 9.32
N THR A 125 -5.26 7.22 8.15
CA THR A 125 -4.21 7.88 7.38
C THR A 125 -4.64 9.28 6.97
N ALA A 126 -3.68 10.23 6.97
CA ALA A 126 -3.88 11.58 6.47
C ALA A 126 -2.58 12.10 5.84
N ASN A 127 -2.62 12.40 4.56
CA ASN A 127 -1.45 12.80 3.77
C ASN A 127 -1.77 14.08 2.96
N PRO A 128 -1.78 15.27 3.61
CA PRO A 128 -1.86 16.53 2.89
C PRO A 128 -0.58 16.80 2.11
N SER A 129 -0.71 17.41 0.95
CA SER A 129 0.39 17.78 0.09
C SER A 129 0.16 19.14 -0.56
N TRP A 130 1.23 19.83 -0.87
CA TRP A 130 1.23 21.10 -1.57
C TRP A 130 2.37 21.14 -2.56
N THR A 131 2.04 21.49 -3.80
CA THR A 131 3.01 21.74 -4.86
C THR A 131 2.78 23.16 -5.37
N ARG A 132 3.85 23.96 -5.45
CA ARG A 132 3.84 25.32 -6.01
C ARG A 132 4.80 25.42 -7.17
N SER A 133 4.28 25.85 -8.31
CA SER A 133 5.09 26.22 -9.48
C SER A 133 5.74 27.57 -9.20
N ILE A 134 7.09 27.61 -9.09
CA ILE A 134 7.88 28.83 -8.89
C ILE A 134 8.18 29.45 -10.24
N THR A 135 8.61 28.61 -11.20
CA THR A 135 8.79 28.96 -12.62
C THR A 135 8.18 27.84 -13.48
N GLU A 136 8.24 27.97 -14.79
CA GLU A 136 7.82 26.91 -15.71
C GLU A 136 8.58 25.59 -15.52
N LYS A 137 9.84 25.69 -15.06
CA LYS A 137 10.74 24.52 -14.87
C LYS A 137 10.97 24.14 -13.42
N LEU A 138 10.70 25.04 -12.47
CA LEU A 138 10.99 24.81 -11.05
C LEU A 138 9.70 24.78 -10.24
N SER A 139 9.52 23.75 -9.45
CA SER A 139 8.44 23.65 -8.47
C SER A 139 8.95 23.24 -7.09
N PHE A 140 8.31 23.77 -6.06
CA PHE A 140 8.46 23.34 -4.68
C PHE A 140 7.36 22.36 -4.35
N GLN A 141 7.69 21.32 -3.58
CA GLN A 141 6.74 20.32 -3.09
C GLN A 141 6.92 20.15 -1.60
N SER A 142 5.82 20.02 -0.88
CA SER A 142 5.81 19.60 0.52
C SER A 142 4.68 18.61 0.76
N SER A 143 4.89 17.72 1.70
CA SER A 143 3.87 16.79 2.15
C SER A 143 4.02 16.50 3.64
N PHE A 144 2.92 16.11 4.27
CA PHE A 144 2.88 15.57 5.60
C PHE A 144 2.21 14.20 5.55
N GLN A 145 2.59 13.29 6.43
CA GLN A 145 1.96 11.98 6.58
C GLN A 145 1.62 11.72 8.03
N LEU A 146 0.46 11.15 8.25
CA LEU A 146 0.01 10.60 9.53
C LEU A 146 -0.54 9.20 9.28
N ASN A 147 -0.11 8.26 10.09
CA ASN A 147 -0.64 6.91 10.13
C ASN A 147 -0.80 6.52 11.61
N ASP A 148 -2.02 6.24 12.03
CA ASP A 148 -2.36 5.76 13.36
C ASP A 148 -2.97 4.36 13.22
N THR A 149 -2.33 3.37 13.87
CA THR A 149 -2.67 1.95 13.70
C THR A 149 -2.91 1.31 15.06
N THR A 150 -4.05 0.64 15.20
CA THR A 150 -4.44 -0.08 16.41
C THR A 150 -4.89 -1.50 16.07
N TYR A 151 -4.63 -2.44 16.98
CA TYR A 151 -4.96 -3.86 16.84
C TYR A 151 -5.95 -4.30 17.92
N GLU A 152 -7.02 -4.99 17.54
CA GLU A 152 -7.95 -5.59 18.52
C GLU A 152 -7.23 -6.72 19.27
N ASN A 153 -7.22 -6.61 20.62
CA ASN A 153 -6.50 -7.56 21.47
C ASN A 153 -5.02 -7.75 21.10
N GLY A 154 -4.39 -6.73 20.50
CA GLY A 154 -3.05 -6.80 19.94
C GLY A 154 -2.00 -7.31 20.92
N LEU A 155 -1.98 -6.78 22.17
CA LEU A 155 -0.98 -7.15 23.18
C LEU A 155 -0.97 -8.65 23.51
N THR A 156 -2.13 -9.31 23.54
CA THR A 156 -2.22 -10.75 23.77
C THR A 156 -1.68 -11.59 22.63
N LEU A 157 -1.54 -10.97 21.45
CA LEU A 157 -1.04 -11.57 20.22
C LEU A 157 0.38 -11.11 19.88
N GLY A 158 1.01 -10.34 20.78
CA GLY A 158 2.35 -9.77 20.55
C GLY A 158 2.35 -8.60 19.55
N LEU A 159 1.18 -8.01 19.26
CA LEU A 159 1.05 -6.83 18.41
C LEU A 159 0.86 -5.58 19.26
N VAL A 160 1.41 -4.48 18.82
CA VAL A 160 1.34 -3.19 19.52
C VAL A 160 0.83 -2.10 18.61
N ASP A 161 0.04 -1.21 19.17
CA ASP A 161 -0.46 -0.04 18.46
C ASP A 161 0.67 0.95 18.24
N TYR A 162 0.61 1.68 17.14
CA TYR A 162 1.66 2.62 16.80
C TYR A 162 1.16 3.82 16.02
N GLN A 163 1.93 4.89 16.08
CA GLN A 163 1.77 6.06 15.25
C GLN A 163 3.05 6.35 14.46
N LEU A 164 2.85 6.75 13.21
CA LEU A 164 3.90 7.23 12.33
C LEU A 164 3.44 8.57 11.75
N PHE A 165 4.27 9.60 11.92
CA PHE A 165 3.98 10.92 11.38
C PHE A 165 5.26 11.61 10.94
N GLY A 166 5.15 12.47 9.95
CA GLY A 166 6.30 13.18 9.44
C GLY A 166 6.00 14.08 8.27
N GLY A 167 7.00 14.81 7.84
CA GLY A 167 6.89 15.71 6.70
C GLY A 167 8.05 15.59 5.75
N SER A 168 7.84 16.02 4.53
CA SER A 168 8.89 16.16 3.52
C SER A 168 8.72 17.48 2.77
N GLY A 169 9.86 17.99 2.24
CA GLY A 169 9.90 19.15 1.38
C GLY A 169 11.02 19.01 0.36
N GLY A 170 10.81 19.53 -0.86
CA GLY A 170 11.81 19.39 -1.91
C GLY A 170 11.56 20.29 -3.09
N LEU A 171 12.58 20.36 -3.94
CA LEU A 171 12.58 21.08 -5.20
C LEU A 171 12.61 20.09 -6.36
N ARG A 172 11.74 20.30 -7.32
CA ARG A 172 11.68 19.57 -8.58
C ARG A 172 12.04 20.52 -9.71
N TYR A 173 12.99 20.10 -10.55
CA TYR A 173 13.46 20.88 -11.67
C TYR A 173 13.38 20.07 -12.98
N GLN A 174 12.74 20.65 -14.01
CA GLN A 174 12.66 20.08 -15.34
C GLN A 174 13.93 20.49 -16.11
N LEU A 175 14.86 19.54 -16.27
CA LEU A 175 16.12 19.76 -16.98
C LEU A 175 15.89 19.91 -18.47
N THR A 176 15.17 18.93 -19.06
CA THR A 176 14.77 18.92 -20.47
C THR A 176 13.28 18.55 -20.55
N GLU A 177 12.71 18.44 -21.72
CA GLU A 177 11.33 17.92 -21.88
C GLU A 177 11.20 16.45 -21.41
N GLN A 178 12.31 15.71 -21.44
CA GLN A 178 12.35 14.29 -21.09
C GLN A 178 12.90 14.03 -19.68
N ASP A 179 13.69 14.98 -19.11
CA ASP A 179 14.42 14.77 -17.86
C ASP A 179 13.89 15.66 -16.74
N GLN A 180 13.63 15.05 -15.61
CA GLN A 180 13.23 15.73 -14.38
C GLN A 180 14.09 15.23 -13.22
N ILE A 181 14.62 16.15 -12.44
CA ILE A 181 15.37 15.88 -11.20
C ILE A 181 14.61 16.45 -10.01
N GLN A 182 14.64 15.74 -8.89
CA GLN A 182 14.06 16.19 -7.63
C GLN A 182 15.00 15.92 -6.47
N LEU A 183 15.24 16.94 -5.64
CA LEU A 183 15.93 16.82 -4.37
C LEU A 183 14.94 17.09 -3.25
N SER A 184 14.83 16.19 -2.27
CA SER A 184 13.92 16.32 -1.15
C SER A 184 14.57 15.93 0.18
N GLY A 185 14.15 16.61 1.26
CA GLY A 185 14.42 16.23 2.63
C GLY A 185 13.17 15.74 3.31
N SER A 186 13.28 14.85 4.28
CA SER A 186 12.15 14.39 5.06
C SER A 186 12.55 14.14 6.51
N TYR A 187 11.56 14.22 7.39
CA TYR A 187 11.68 13.87 8.79
C TYR A 187 10.45 13.09 9.22
N VAL A 188 10.64 11.87 9.69
CA VAL A 188 9.56 10.96 10.09
C VAL A 188 9.81 10.48 11.51
N ASN A 189 8.75 10.40 12.31
CA ASN A 189 8.73 9.85 13.64
C ASN A 189 7.82 8.63 13.69
N PHE A 190 8.26 7.64 14.42
CA PHE A 190 7.51 6.44 14.75
C PHE A 190 7.53 6.24 16.25
N HIS A 191 6.39 5.86 16.84
CA HIS A 191 6.34 5.44 18.23
C HIS A 191 5.20 4.44 18.46
N THR A 192 5.43 3.53 19.39
CA THR A 192 4.40 2.62 19.91
C THR A 192 3.60 3.31 21.01
N THR A 193 2.29 3.07 21.06
CA THR A 193 1.39 3.76 22.00
C THR A 193 1.00 2.93 23.20
N ASN A 194 0.92 1.60 23.09
CA ASN A 194 0.50 0.69 24.17
C ASN A 194 1.49 -0.45 24.43
N ALA A 195 2.74 -0.34 23.96
CA ALA A 195 3.74 -1.39 24.11
C ALA A 195 4.21 -1.53 25.57
N PRO A 196 4.43 -2.76 26.08
CA PRO A 196 5.07 -3.00 27.37
C PRO A 196 6.48 -2.42 27.46
N SER A 197 7.19 -2.40 26.33
CA SER A 197 8.48 -1.72 26.16
C SER A 197 8.33 -0.68 25.05
N PRO A 198 8.03 0.59 25.39
CA PRO A 198 7.82 1.63 24.40
C PRO A 198 9.02 1.81 23.48
N PHE A 199 8.75 1.83 22.18
CA PHE A 199 9.75 2.07 21.16
C PHE A 199 9.46 3.39 20.44
N ARG A 200 10.49 4.19 20.25
CA ARG A 200 10.44 5.45 19.51
C ARG A 200 11.58 5.51 18.52
N ALA A 201 11.31 6.01 17.33
CA ALA A 201 12.35 6.25 16.34
C ALA A 201 12.09 7.53 15.56
N SER A 202 13.16 8.23 15.21
CA SER A 202 13.13 9.33 14.24
C SER A 202 14.08 9.02 13.10
N PHE A 203 13.66 9.31 11.87
CA PHE A 203 14.48 9.02 10.71
C PHE A 203 14.47 10.17 9.69
N PRO A 204 15.30 11.22 9.97
CA PRO A 204 15.60 12.23 8.96
C PRO A 204 16.31 11.61 7.76
N GLY A 205 16.11 12.22 6.59
CA GLY A 205 16.81 11.77 5.40
C GLY A 205 16.70 12.72 4.23
N VAL A 206 17.55 12.48 3.26
CA VAL A 206 17.59 13.20 1.99
C VAL A 206 17.40 12.19 0.86
N ASN A 207 16.75 12.61 -0.21
CA ASN A 207 16.48 11.78 -1.37
C ASN A 207 16.70 12.57 -2.66
N LEU A 208 17.43 11.98 -3.60
CA LEU A 208 17.58 12.46 -4.97
C LEU A 208 16.81 11.51 -5.89
N SER A 209 15.99 12.07 -6.78
CA SER A 209 15.23 11.31 -7.78
C SER A 209 15.46 11.87 -9.17
N LEU A 210 15.58 10.99 -10.15
CA LEU A 210 15.67 11.27 -11.57
C LEU A 210 14.56 10.52 -12.30
N THR A 211 13.79 11.23 -13.13
CA THR A 211 12.81 10.65 -14.04
C THR A 211 13.21 10.97 -15.47
N HIS A 212 13.21 9.97 -16.34
CA HIS A 212 13.54 10.10 -17.76
C HIS A 212 12.46 9.44 -18.62
N ALA A 213 11.96 10.17 -19.61
CA ALA A 213 11.08 9.67 -20.64
C ALA A 213 11.91 9.19 -21.82
N PHE A 214 12.19 7.88 -21.92
CA PHE A 214 12.97 7.28 -23.03
C PHE A 214 12.22 7.40 -24.35
N THR A 215 10.92 7.24 -24.31
CA THR A 215 9.99 7.43 -25.44
C THR A 215 8.65 7.95 -24.90
N GLU A 216 7.71 8.29 -25.76
CA GLU A 216 6.35 8.67 -25.37
C GLU A 216 5.62 7.59 -24.56
N THR A 217 6.03 6.32 -24.72
CA THR A 217 5.40 5.15 -24.10
C THR A 217 6.25 4.51 -22.99
N LEU A 218 7.52 4.92 -22.83
CA LEU A 218 8.47 4.31 -21.89
C LEU A 218 9.06 5.39 -20.98
N THR A 219 8.76 5.29 -19.67
CA THR A 219 9.28 6.20 -18.65
C THR A 219 9.98 5.40 -17.56
N GLY A 220 11.14 5.88 -17.14
CA GLY A 220 11.90 5.35 -16.02
C GLY A 220 12.08 6.37 -14.93
N THR A 221 12.07 5.91 -13.67
CA THR A 221 12.39 6.73 -12.50
C THR A 221 13.37 5.96 -11.64
N ALA A 222 14.40 6.63 -11.15
CA ALA A 222 15.31 6.10 -10.15
C ALA A 222 15.47 7.12 -9.01
N TYR A 223 15.59 6.64 -7.79
CA TYR A 223 15.81 7.50 -6.64
C TYR A 223 16.70 6.82 -5.60
N GLY A 224 17.34 7.63 -4.75
CA GLY A 224 18.09 7.10 -3.63
C GLY A 224 18.54 8.17 -2.66
N GLY A 225 18.86 7.73 -1.44
CA GLY A 225 19.38 8.61 -0.40
C GLY A 225 19.45 7.96 0.98
N PRO A 226 20.24 8.53 1.91
CA PRO A 226 20.38 8.02 3.25
C PRO A 226 19.19 8.39 4.15
N ARG A 227 18.88 7.47 5.08
CA ARG A 227 18.02 7.67 6.24
C ARG A 227 18.83 7.44 7.50
N PHE A 228 18.84 8.41 8.39
CA PHE A 228 19.53 8.34 9.69
C PHE A 228 18.53 7.89 10.73
N VAL A 229 18.52 6.61 11.09
CA VAL A 229 17.56 6.05 12.04
C VAL A 229 18.11 6.18 13.45
N ASN A 230 17.47 7.01 14.27
CA ASN A 230 17.76 7.15 15.69
C ASN A 230 16.59 6.52 16.46
N SER A 231 16.83 5.47 17.22
CA SER A 231 15.79 4.79 17.98
C SER A 231 16.11 4.66 19.45
N THR A 232 15.06 4.57 20.25
CA THR A 232 15.12 4.37 21.71
C THR A 232 14.08 3.32 22.08
N THR A 233 14.53 2.26 22.73
CA THR A 233 13.67 1.27 23.37
C THR A 233 13.73 1.49 24.88
N GLN A 234 12.59 1.73 25.49
CA GLN A 234 12.49 1.88 26.94
C GLN A 234 12.37 0.50 27.57
N THR A 235 13.30 0.16 28.45
CA THR A 235 13.24 -1.06 29.26
C THR A 235 13.04 -0.70 30.74
N ILE A 236 12.79 -1.69 31.58
CA ILE A 236 12.57 -1.47 33.02
C ILE A 236 13.82 -0.89 33.70
N SER A 237 15.02 -1.21 33.19
CA SER A 237 16.29 -0.81 33.81
C SER A 237 16.92 0.40 33.15
N ASP A 238 16.84 0.54 31.83
CA ASP A 238 17.54 1.58 31.08
C ASP A 238 16.92 1.84 29.71
N ASP A 239 17.18 3.01 29.12
CA ASP A 239 16.85 3.34 27.76
C ASP A 239 17.96 2.87 26.79
N ILE A 240 17.64 1.92 25.92
CA ILE A 240 18.57 1.45 24.90
C ILE A 240 18.45 2.35 23.67
N LYS A 241 19.50 3.11 23.37
CA LYS A 241 19.57 4.00 22.20
C LYS A 241 20.41 3.36 21.12
N THR A 242 19.88 3.35 19.90
CA THR A 242 20.62 2.86 18.74
C THR A 242 20.57 3.88 17.58
N GLN A 243 21.64 3.90 16.80
CA GLN A 243 21.75 4.73 15.60
C GLN A 243 22.18 3.86 14.44
N SER A 244 21.54 4.03 13.29
CA SER A 244 21.91 3.34 12.07
C SER A 244 21.66 4.22 10.84
N ILE A 245 22.35 3.93 9.77
CA ILE A 245 22.13 4.56 8.46
C ILE A 245 21.61 3.48 7.53
N VAL A 246 20.44 3.74 6.96
CA VAL A 246 19.83 2.88 5.94
C VAL A 246 19.80 3.65 4.63
N TRP A 247 20.36 3.07 3.59
CA TRP A 247 20.26 3.61 2.25
C TRP A 247 18.95 3.16 1.62
N LEU A 248 18.05 4.12 1.38
CA LEU A 248 16.85 3.88 0.59
C LEU A 248 17.18 4.10 -0.88
N PHE A 249 16.62 3.26 -1.73
CA PHE A 249 16.72 3.40 -3.17
C PHE A 249 15.51 2.76 -3.83
N GLY A 250 15.25 3.15 -5.05
CA GLY A 250 14.26 2.51 -5.87
C GLY A 250 14.43 2.86 -7.33
N ALA A 251 13.89 2.00 -8.17
CA ALA A 251 13.80 2.21 -9.61
C ALA A 251 12.47 1.66 -10.12
N SER A 252 11.90 2.34 -11.09
CA SER A 252 10.71 1.87 -11.78
C SER A 252 10.85 2.11 -13.28
N LEU A 253 10.31 1.19 -14.07
CA LEU A 253 10.20 1.30 -15.51
C LEU A 253 8.76 1.00 -15.91
N ALA A 254 8.10 1.95 -16.55
CA ALA A 254 6.72 1.82 -17.00
C ALA A 254 6.66 1.96 -18.51
N LYS A 255 6.08 0.95 -19.18
CA LYS A 255 5.81 0.97 -20.62
C LYS A 255 4.31 0.83 -20.86
N LYS A 256 3.74 1.77 -21.58
CA LYS A 256 2.32 1.79 -21.94
C LYS A 256 2.18 1.74 -23.45
N LEU A 257 1.63 0.65 -23.94
CA LEU A 257 1.24 0.45 -25.33
C LEU A 257 -0.28 0.57 -25.45
N GLU A 258 -0.82 0.44 -26.62
CA GLU A 258 -2.24 0.59 -26.89
C GLU A 258 -3.12 -0.36 -26.06
N SER A 259 -2.80 -1.67 -26.09
CA SER A 259 -3.52 -2.72 -25.34
C SER A 259 -2.73 -3.34 -24.20
N THR A 260 -1.47 -2.91 -23.97
CA THR A 260 -0.58 -3.55 -23.00
C THR A 260 0.08 -2.52 -22.10
N SER A 261 0.08 -2.76 -20.81
CA SER A 261 0.89 -2.02 -19.86
C SER A 261 1.85 -2.95 -19.12
N ILE A 262 3.09 -2.52 -18.97
CA ILE A 262 4.14 -3.26 -18.28
C ILE A 262 4.77 -2.32 -17.27
N GLN A 263 4.85 -2.74 -16.02
CA GLN A 263 5.54 -2.00 -14.97
C GLN A 263 6.47 -2.93 -14.21
N VAL A 264 7.74 -2.53 -14.12
CA VAL A 264 8.75 -3.16 -13.27
C VAL A 264 9.13 -2.15 -12.20
N ASN A 265 9.24 -2.59 -10.97
CA ASN A 265 9.70 -1.76 -9.87
C ASN A 265 10.59 -2.54 -8.91
N MET A 266 11.55 -1.84 -8.33
CA MET A 266 12.36 -2.31 -7.22
C MET A 266 12.55 -1.17 -6.25
N ASP A 267 12.47 -1.47 -4.96
CA ASP A 267 12.67 -0.46 -3.92
C ASP A 267 13.10 -1.07 -2.59
N ARG A 268 13.82 -0.26 -1.83
CA ARG A 268 14.11 -0.47 -0.41
C ARG A 268 13.45 0.63 0.40
N ASP A 269 12.64 0.24 1.37
CA ASP A 269 11.97 1.14 2.31
C ASP A 269 12.17 0.73 3.78
N ILE A 270 11.83 1.66 4.67
CA ILE A 270 11.69 1.43 6.11
C ILE A 270 10.23 1.62 6.46
N MET A 271 9.66 0.63 7.11
CA MET A 271 8.25 0.67 7.51
C MET A 271 8.04 0.15 8.92
N PRO A 272 6.97 0.59 9.59
CA PRO A 272 6.56 0.01 10.87
C PRO A 272 5.99 -1.39 10.68
N SER A 273 6.15 -2.22 11.70
CA SER A 273 5.48 -3.51 11.83
C SER A 273 4.54 -3.52 13.02
N GLY A 274 3.54 -4.38 13.02
CA GLY A 274 2.65 -4.62 14.15
C GLY A 274 3.37 -5.14 15.41
N PHE A 275 4.60 -5.60 15.29
CA PHE A 275 5.44 -5.97 16.42
C PHE A 275 6.10 -4.77 17.14
N GLY A 276 5.78 -3.55 16.71
CA GLY A 276 6.32 -2.32 17.31
C GLY A 276 7.76 -2.02 16.93
N LEU A 277 8.26 -2.60 15.86
CA LEU A 277 9.62 -2.44 15.36
C LEU A 277 9.62 -1.80 13.98
N LEU A 278 10.73 -1.16 13.62
CA LEU A 278 10.99 -0.77 12.24
C LEU A 278 11.64 -1.92 11.48
N ILE A 279 11.12 -2.22 10.31
CA ILE A 279 11.67 -3.20 9.39
C ILE A 279 12.18 -2.52 8.12
N GLN A 280 13.24 -3.08 7.56
CA GLN A 280 13.70 -2.80 6.21
C GLN A 280 13.08 -3.83 5.28
N ARG A 281 12.51 -3.36 4.20
CA ARG A 281 11.94 -4.22 3.17
C ARG A 281 12.53 -3.87 1.81
N ASP A 282 13.15 -4.85 1.18
CA ASP A 282 13.53 -4.82 -0.23
C ASP A 282 12.42 -5.49 -1.04
N ARG A 283 11.94 -4.83 -2.06
CA ARG A 283 10.87 -5.33 -2.92
C ARG A 283 11.31 -5.28 -4.38
N ALA A 284 10.93 -6.32 -5.14
CA ALA A 284 10.96 -6.31 -6.60
C ALA A 284 9.58 -6.72 -7.11
N GLY A 285 9.07 -6.04 -8.13
CA GLY A 285 7.74 -6.29 -8.68
C GLY A 285 7.68 -6.19 -10.20
N LEU A 286 6.84 -7.01 -10.79
CA LEU A 286 6.46 -6.98 -12.20
C LEU A 286 4.95 -7.02 -12.30
N THR A 287 4.37 -6.04 -12.98
CA THR A 287 2.94 -6.05 -13.35
C THR A 287 2.83 -5.95 -14.86
N VAL A 288 2.07 -6.86 -15.43
CA VAL A 288 1.71 -6.86 -16.86
C VAL A 288 0.20 -6.90 -16.95
N SER A 289 -0.39 -6.04 -17.77
CA SER A 289 -1.82 -6.08 -18.11
C SER A 289 -1.96 -5.99 -19.62
N HIS A 290 -2.82 -6.83 -20.18
CA HIS A 290 -3.08 -6.87 -21.61
C HIS A 290 -4.58 -7.03 -21.86
N ASP A 291 -5.14 -6.12 -22.65
CA ASP A 291 -6.51 -6.19 -23.12
C ASP A 291 -6.57 -7.12 -24.34
N LEU A 292 -7.07 -8.34 -24.13
CA LEU A 292 -7.25 -9.36 -25.16
C LEU A 292 -8.37 -8.97 -26.13
N THR A 293 -9.44 -8.39 -25.60
CA THR A 293 -10.57 -7.80 -26.32
C THR A 293 -11.10 -6.60 -25.53
N GLU A 294 -12.08 -5.88 -26.06
CA GLU A 294 -12.77 -4.78 -25.33
C GLU A 294 -13.40 -5.24 -24.00
N THR A 295 -13.72 -6.52 -23.85
CA THR A 295 -14.39 -7.08 -22.68
C THR A 295 -13.56 -8.06 -21.89
N LEU A 296 -12.43 -8.53 -22.42
CA LEU A 296 -11.57 -9.55 -21.80
C LEU A 296 -10.18 -9.01 -21.61
N ALA A 297 -9.70 -8.99 -20.37
CA ALA A 297 -8.34 -8.59 -20.03
C ALA A 297 -7.63 -9.70 -19.24
N ALA A 298 -6.34 -9.88 -19.50
CA ALA A 298 -5.45 -10.73 -18.73
C ALA A 298 -4.42 -9.86 -18.02
N SER A 299 -4.06 -10.23 -16.79
CA SER A 299 -2.99 -9.57 -16.06
C SER A 299 -2.15 -10.58 -15.29
N PHE A 300 -0.91 -10.18 -15.03
CA PHE A 300 0.04 -10.91 -14.22
C PHE A 300 0.69 -9.97 -13.23
N ASN A 301 0.71 -10.35 -11.96
CA ASN A 301 1.46 -9.65 -10.92
C ASN A 301 2.43 -10.62 -10.27
N GLY A 302 3.72 -10.27 -10.31
CA GLY A 302 4.77 -10.97 -9.59
C GLY A 302 5.42 -10.01 -8.61
N SER A 303 5.60 -10.41 -7.35
CA SER A 303 6.28 -9.60 -6.35
C SER A 303 7.13 -10.47 -5.44
N GLY A 304 8.36 -10.03 -5.19
CA GLY A 304 9.30 -10.67 -4.28
C GLY A 304 9.78 -9.69 -3.22
N TYR A 305 10.03 -10.20 -2.03
CA TYR A 305 10.37 -9.41 -0.84
C TYR A 305 11.49 -10.06 -0.04
N LEU A 306 12.36 -9.19 0.47
CA LEU A 306 13.32 -9.53 1.51
C LEU A 306 13.08 -8.57 2.68
N VAL A 307 12.80 -9.11 3.85
CA VAL A 307 12.44 -8.31 5.03
C VAL A 307 13.39 -8.62 6.17
N SER A 308 13.90 -7.60 6.83
CA SER A 308 14.80 -7.69 7.98
C SER A 308 14.56 -6.56 8.98
N GLY A 309 15.01 -6.71 10.22
CA GLY A 309 14.93 -5.65 11.22
C GLY A 309 15.93 -4.51 10.95
N VAL A 310 15.51 -3.25 11.14
CA VAL A 310 16.39 -2.07 10.96
C VAL A 310 17.32 -1.89 12.15
N THR A 311 16.83 -2.20 13.35
CA THR A 311 17.58 -1.99 14.59
C THR A 311 17.80 -3.31 15.26
N ASN A 312 19.18 -3.74 15.33
CA ASN A 312 19.24 -4.75 16.11
C ASN A 312 20.28 -5.71 16.35
N ARG A 313 21.42 -5.50 16.12
CA ARG A 313 22.50 -6.38 16.52
C ARG A 313 22.78 -6.40 18.04
N ALA A 314 22.41 -5.34 18.76
CA ALA A 314 22.67 -5.24 20.20
C ALA A 314 21.63 -5.95 21.08
N LEU A 315 20.40 -6.16 20.57
CA LEU A 315 19.32 -6.83 21.31
C LEU A 315 19.06 -8.27 20.86
N GLY A 316 19.89 -8.81 19.97
CA GLY A 316 19.59 -10.05 19.26
C GLY A 316 18.44 -9.78 18.27
N SER A 317 18.60 -10.13 17.00
CA SER A 317 17.57 -9.87 15.98
C SER A 317 16.24 -10.50 16.40
N ILE A 318 15.34 -9.70 16.96
CA ILE A 318 14.00 -10.15 17.37
C ILE A 318 13.13 -10.43 16.15
N PHE A 319 13.48 -9.82 15.00
CA PHE A 319 12.76 -10.01 13.75
C PHE A 319 13.59 -10.92 12.82
N PRO A 320 13.14 -12.16 12.55
CA PRO A 320 13.87 -13.09 11.68
C PRO A 320 13.90 -12.54 10.25
N GLU A 321 15.02 -12.73 9.57
CA GLU A 321 15.09 -12.43 8.15
C GLU A 321 14.11 -13.33 7.39
N GLN A 322 13.39 -12.76 6.42
CA GLN A 322 12.38 -13.46 5.66
C GLN A 322 12.47 -13.12 4.21
N ARG A 323 12.21 -14.12 3.38
CA ARG A 323 12.09 -14.01 1.93
C ARG A 323 10.75 -14.57 1.52
N TYR A 324 10.00 -13.84 0.74
CA TYR A 324 8.74 -14.35 0.22
C TYR A 324 8.44 -13.77 -1.15
N PHE A 325 7.68 -14.50 -1.94
CA PHE A 325 7.20 -14.00 -3.21
C PHE A 325 5.80 -14.53 -3.52
N TYR A 326 5.11 -13.77 -4.37
CA TYR A 326 3.79 -14.10 -4.89
C TYR A 326 3.77 -13.95 -6.40
N LEU A 327 3.10 -14.88 -7.07
CA LEU A 327 2.83 -14.85 -8.50
C LEU A 327 1.33 -14.98 -8.71
N THR A 328 0.71 -13.99 -9.35
CA THR A 328 -0.74 -13.91 -9.48
C THR A 328 -1.14 -13.60 -10.92
N PRO A 329 -1.34 -14.62 -11.80
CA PRO A 329 -2.09 -14.46 -13.02
C PRO A 329 -3.58 -14.24 -12.72
N LYS A 330 -4.22 -13.37 -13.51
CA LYS A 330 -5.63 -13.03 -13.39
C LYS A 330 -6.24 -12.81 -14.77
N VAL A 331 -7.48 -13.25 -14.93
CA VAL A 331 -8.32 -12.96 -16.09
C VAL A 331 -9.58 -12.25 -15.59
N ALA A 332 -9.97 -11.19 -16.28
CA ALA A 332 -11.15 -10.39 -16.00
C ALA A 332 -12.02 -10.31 -17.26
N TRP A 333 -13.27 -10.67 -17.15
CA TRP A 333 -14.24 -10.70 -18.26
C TRP A 333 -15.50 -9.91 -17.93
N LYS A 334 -15.72 -8.83 -18.66
CA LYS A 334 -16.97 -8.05 -18.62
C LYS A 334 -17.95 -8.66 -19.63
N PHE A 335 -18.64 -9.72 -19.23
CA PHE A 335 -19.50 -10.50 -20.13
C PHE A 335 -20.87 -9.85 -20.40
N LEU A 336 -21.28 -8.91 -19.56
CA LEU A 336 -22.43 -8.04 -19.76
C LEU A 336 -22.07 -6.61 -19.30
N GLU A 337 -22.88 -5.64 -19.67
CA GLU A 337 -22.65 -4.23 -19.33
C GLU A 337 -22.50 -4.00 -17.82
N TRP A 338 -23.28 -4.73 -17.03
CA TRP A 338 -23.38 -4.59 -15.57
C TRP A 338 -22.64 -5.68 -14.78
N TRP A 339 -22.05 -6.66 -15.46
CA TRP A 339 -21.48 -7.82 -14.81
C TRP A 339 -20.02 -8.05 -15.22
N LYS A 340 -19.19 -8.24 -14.22
CA LYS A 340 -17.77 -8.57 -14.40
C LYS A 340 -17.42 -9.84 -13.63
N LEU A 341 -16.74 -10.74 -14.28
CA LEU A 341 -16.19 -11.97 -13.72
C LEU A 341 -14.67 -11.86 -13.65
N GLU A 342 -14.08 -12.23 -12.53
CA GLU A 342 -12.65 -12.31 -12.36
C GLU A 342 -12.25 -13.68 -11.82
N LEU A 343 -11.22 -14.25 -12.41
CA LEU A 343 -10.58 -15.49 -11.95
C LEU A 343 -9.10 -15.18 -11.74
N SER A 344 -8.57 -15.52 -10.58
CA SER A 344 -7.14 -15.43 -10.31
C SER A 344 -6.63 -16.66 -9.60
N TYR A 345 -5.36 -16.97 -9.86
CA TYR A 345 -4.59 -17.94 -9.12
C TYR A 345 -3.40 -17.24 -8.50
N THR A 346 -3.08 -17.56 -7.25
CA THR A 346 -1.90 -17.02 -6.57
C THR A 346 -1.05 -18.16 -6.04
N TYR A 347 0.19 -18.20 -6.48
CA TYR A 347 1.22 -19.02 -5.86
C TYR A 347 2.01 -18.14 -4.89
N GLY A 348 2.11 -18.57 -3.63
CA GLY A 348 2.90 -17.94 -2.59
C GLY A 348 4.00 -18.89 -2.08
N TRP A 349 5.18 -18.33 -1.87
CA TRP A 349 6.32 -19.02 -1.28
C TRP A 349 6.95 -18.11 -0.22
N ARG A 350 7.33 -18.69 0.93
CA ARG A 350 7.99 -17.98 2.03
C ARG A 350 9.03 -18.85 2.68
N ASP A 351 10.18 -18.27 2.96
CA ASP A 351 11.26 -18.82 3.74
C ASP A 351 11.64 -17.80 4.84
N ALA A 352 11.96 -18.29 6.03
CA ALA A 352 12.36 -17.46 7.16
C ALA A 352 13.40 -18.22 7.99
N ASP A 353 14.33 -17.50 8.61
CA ASP A 353 15.36 -18.09 9.47
C ASP A 353 14.80 -18.95 10.62
N SER A 354 13.53 -18.73 10.98
CA SER A 354 12.83 -19.51 12.00
C SER A 354 12.15 -20.78 11.48
N PHE A 355 12.19 -21.03 10.16
CA PHE A 355 11.55 -22.18 9.56
C PHE A 355 12.54 -23.33 9.33
N SER A 356 12.09 -24.57 9.52
CA SER A 356 12.84 -25.75 9.10
C SER A 356 12.76 -25.98 7.60
N ASP A 357 11.61 -25.66 7.00
CA ASP A 357 11.30 -25.84 5.60
C ASP A 357 10.51 -24.63 5.07
N PRO A 358 10.66 -24.26 3.79
CA PRO A 358 9.87 -23.19 3.20
C PRO A 358 8.37 -23.49 3.20
N ALA A 359 7.57 -22.48 3.42
CA ALA A 359 6.12 -22.53 3.30
C ALA A 359 5.65 -22.22 1.88
N MET A 360 4.67 -22.97 1.39
CA MET A 360 4.07 -22.77 0.07
C MET A 360 2.55 -22.64 0.18
N SER A 361 1.96 -21.87 -0.70
CA SER A 361 0.52 -21.67 -0.78
C SER A 361 0.05 -21.61 -2.22
N ASN A 362 -1.07 -22.27 -2.49
CA ASN A 362 -1.79 -22.20 -3.74
C ASN A 362 -3.19 -21.68 -3.45
N ALA A 363 -3.53 -20.52 -4.00
CA ALA A 363 -4.84 -19.92 -3.81
C ALA A 363 -5.54 -19.69 -5.15
N THR A 364 -6.84 -19.98 -5.19
CA THR A 364 -7.70 -19.66 -6.33
C THR A 364 -8.80 -18.76 -5.85
N MET A 365 -9.10 -17.72 -6.61
CA MET A 365 -10.17 -16.78 -6.33
C MET A 365 -11.04 -16.63 -7.56
N PHE A 366 -12.34 -16.70 -7.32
CA PHE A 366 -13.39 -16.38 -8.27
C PHE A 366 -14.21 -15.21 -7.72
N MET A 367 -14.45 -14.17 -8.51
CA MET A 367 -15.20 -13.00 -8.10
C MET A 367 -16.20 -12.59 -9.18
N LEU A 368 -17.46 -12.46 -8.80
CA LEU A 368 -18.54 -11.92 -9.63
C LEU A 368 -18.93 -10.56 -9.06
N THR A 369 -18.90 -9.52 -9.88
CA THR A 369 -19.27 -8.16 -9.48
C THR A 369 -20.41 -7.65 -10.34
N TYR A 370 -21.44 -7.12 -9.68
CA TYR A 370 -22.55 -6.40 -10.29
C TYR A 370 -22.38 -4.90 -10.10
N TYR A 371 -22.51 -4.15 -11.18
CA TYR A 371 -22.46 -2.68 -11.22
C TYR A 371 -23.86 -2.15 -11.58
N PRO A 372 -24.66 -1.69 -10.62
CA PRO A 372 -25.91 -1.00 -10.94
C PRO A 372 -25.64 0.30 -11.71
N GLN A 373 -26.72 0.89 -12.19
CA GLN A 373 -26.64 2.14 -12.94
C GLN A 373 -25.92 3.23 -12.15
N LYS A 374 -24.99 3.93 -12.83
CA LYS A 374 -24.29 5.08 -12.29
C LYS A 374 -25.29 6.22 -12.00
N LEU A 375 -25.26 6.72 -10.78
CA LEU A 375 -26.02 7.92 -10.42
C LEU A 375 -25.14 9.13 -10.72
N ALA A 376 -25.58 10.00 -11.61
CA ALA A 376 -24.89 11.22 -11.97
C ALA A 376 -25.77 12.44 -11.64
N LEU A 377 -25.18 13.44 -11.01
CA LEU A 377 -25.78 14.75 -10.73
C LEU A 377 -24.89 15.79 -11.40
N SER A 378 -25.41 16.47 -12.40
CA SER A 378 -24.79 17.66 -13.00
C SER A 378 -25.70 18.87 -12.71
N ASN A 379 -25.12 19.93 -12.18
CA ASN A 379 -25.78 21.23 -12.02
C ASN A 379 -25.35 22.18 -13.14
#